data_59201e8179538d1b24244645d592ff18
#
_entry.id   59201e8179538d1b24244645d592ff18
#
_cell.length_a   1.000
_cell.length_b   1.000
_cell.length_c   1.000
_cell.angle_alpha   90.00
_cell.angle_beta   90.00
_cell.angle_gamma   90.00
#
_symmetry.space_group_name_H-M   'P 1'
#
loop_
_entity.id
_entity.type
_entity.pdbx_description
1 polymer ?
#
loop_
_entity_poly.entity_id
_entity_poly.type
_entity_poly.pdbx_seq_one_letter_code
_entity_poly.pdbx_strand_id
1 'polypeptide(L)'
;MRIVFATGNKDKMREIRQILGSLGMEIVSMKEAGVFEDVEENGTTFSENSVIKASAIANKLHELGDNDSIVLADDSGLEIDALGGEPGIYSARYMGKDTPYPEKNAKIIERLEGVEDKDRTARFVCAVSAVLPNGKVLTSVKTMEGIIGHEIAGENGFGYDPIFFLPQFGKTSAQISPEEKNSISHRGKALRDMEELLAKELR
;
A
#
# COMPACT_ATOMS: atom_id res chain seq x y z
N MET A 1 -24.58 2.82 -0.30
CA MET A 1 -23.36 2.05 0.07
C MET A 1 -22.15 2.89 -0.25
N ARG A 2 -21.21 3.04 0.65
CA ARG A 2 -19.95 3.78 0.46
C ARG A 2 -18.76 2.91 0.80
N ILE A 3 -17.59 3.30 0.35
CA ILE A 3 -16.32 2.68 0.72
C ILE A 3 -15.62 3.57 1.75
N VAL A 4 -15.31 3.03 2.91
CA VAL A 4 -14.46 3.67 3.92
C VAL A 4 -13.08 3.04 3.85
N PHE A 5 -12.05 3.87 3.56
CA PHE A 5 -10.69 3.38 3.50
C PHE A 5 -9.96 3.64 4.82
N ALA A 6 -9.52 2.58 5.48
CA ALA A 6 -8.86 2.58 6.78
C ALA A 6 -7.41 3.09 6.67
N THR A 7 -7.23 4.36 6.32
CA THR A 7 -5.91 5.00 6.25
C THR A 7 -5.96 6.46 6.68
N GLY A 8 -4.92 6.90 7.35
CA GLY A 8 -4.65 8.31 7.61
C GLY A 8 -3.66 8.94 6.63
N ASN A 9 -3.11 8.15 5.69
CA ASN A 9 -2.10 8.63 4.73
C ASN A 9 -2.78 9.30 3.54
N LYS A 10 -2.49 10.61 3.37
CA LYS A 10 -3.08 11.43 2.29
C LYS A 10 -2.63 11.00 0.89
N ASP A 11 -1.38 10.53 0.75
CA ASP A 11 -0.85 10.08 -0.55
C ASP A 11 -1.53 8.79 -0.98
N LYS A 12 -1.71 7.83 -0.06
CA LYS A 12 -2.50 6.63 -0.31
C LYS A 12 -3.93 6.99 -0.75
N MET A 13 -4.61 7.87 -0.01
CA MET A 13 -5.98 8.29 -0.35
C MET A 13 -6.08 8.91 -1.75
N ARG A 14 -5.08 9.69 -2.16
CA ARG A 14 -5.03 10.26 -3.51
C ARG A 14 -4.98 9.16 -4.57
N GLU A 15 -4.05 8.20 -4.44
CA GLU A 15 -3.93 7.07 -5.36
C GLU A 15 -5.21 6.22 -5.39
N ILE A 16 -5.78 5.92 -4.22
CA ILE A 16 -7.01 5.12 -4.09
C ILE A 16 -8.19 5.76 -4.82
N ARG A 17 -8.41 7.06 -4.61
CA ARG A 17 -9.50 7.78 -5.30
C ARG A 17 -9.31 7.84 -6.81
N GLN A 18 -8.06 7.94 -7.29
CA GLN A 18 -7.77 7.89 -8.72
C GLN A 18 -8.07 6.50 -9.32
N ILE A 19 -7.78 5.43 -8.60
CA ILE A 19 -7.94 4.05 -9.09
C ILE A 19 -9.39 3.58 -8.99
N LEU A 20 -10.04 3.78 -7.84
CA LEU A 20 -11.40 3.30 -7.57
C LEU A 20 -12.50 4.29 -7.97
N GLY A 21 -12.16 5.46 -8.48
CA GLY A 21 -13.13 6.48 -8.86
C GLY A 21 -14.16 6.05 -9.92
N SER A 22 -13.80 5.03 -10.71
CA SER A 22 -14.67 4.41 -11.72
C SER A 22 -15.83 3.60 -11.14
N LEU A 23 -15.77 3.18 -9.86
CA LEU A 23 -16.83 2.40 -9.19
C LEU A 23 -18.15 3.15 -9.02
N GLY A 24 -18.16 4.48 -9.18
CA GLY A 24 -19.35 5.30 -8.93
C GLY A 24 -19.81 5.29 -7.47
N MET A 25 -18.99 4.79 -6.54
CA MET A 25 -19.25 4.78 -5.10
C MET A 25 -18.53 5.94 -4.42
N GLU A 26 -19.13 6.46 -3.35
CA GLU A 26 -18.46 7.43 -2.50
C GLU A 26 -17.26 6.77 -1.79
N ILE A 27 -16.08 7.38 -1.88
CA ILE A 27 -14.84 6.88 -1.26
C ILE A 27 -14.35 7.91 -0.25
N VAL A 28 -14.41 7.55 1.03
CA VAL A 28 -13.99 8.38 2.15
C VAL A 28 -12.88 7.72 2.95
N SER A 29 -12.04 8.52 3.60
CA SER A 29 -11.08 8.02 4.59
C SER A 29 -11.80 7.70 5.90
N MET A 30 -11.17 6.89 6.76
CA MET A 30 -11.68 6.62 8.10
C MET A 30 -11.94 7.91 8.90
N LYS A 31 -11.10 8.95 8.74
CA LYS A 31 -11.28 10.26 9.41
C LYS A 31 -12.51 11.00 8.91
N GLU A 32 -12.76 11.01 7.60
CA GLU A 32 -13.98 11.58 7.00
C GLU A 32 -15.24 10.81 7.43
N ALA A 33 -15.10 9.52 7.73
CA ALA A 33 -16.16 8.69 8.31
C ALA A 33 -16.32 8.85 9.85
N GLY A 34 -15.53 9.73 10.49
CA GLY A 34 -15.62 10.00 11.93
C GLY A 34 -14.85 9.02 12.81
N VAL A 35 -13.96 8.19 12.25
CA VAL A 35 -13.11 7.24 12.98
C VAL A 35 -11.68 7.77 13.06
N PHE A 36 -11.15 7.90 14.30
CA PHE A 36 -9.84 8.48 14.60
C PHE A 36 -8.92 7.50 15.34
N GLU A 37 -9.15 6.23 15.19
CA GLU A 37 -8.37 5.21 15.87
C GLU A 37 -7.02 4.93 15.17
N ASP A 38 -5.99 4.65 15.97
CA ASP A 38 -4.71 4.10 15.50
C ASP A 38 -4.76 2.59 15.73
N VAL A 39 -4.85 1.82 14.66
CA VAL A 39 -4.96 0.36 14.73
C VAL A 39 -3.55 -0.22 14.81
N GLU A 40 -3.28 -1.01 15.86
CA GLU A 40 -2.03 -1.73 15.99
C GLU A 40 -1.97 -2.89 14.99
N GLU A 41 -1.00 -2.84 14.08
CA GLU A 41 -0.72 -3.86 13.08
C GLU A 41 0.31 -4.85 13.65
N ASN A 42 -0.19 -5.92 14.30
CA ASN A 42 0.62 -6.95 14.95
C ASN A 42 0.67 -8.29 14.20
N GLY A 43 0.20 -8.30 12.95
CA GLY A 43 0.31 -9.43 12.04
C GLY A 43 1.75 -9.67 11.56
N THR A 44 1.97 -10.86 11.03
CA THR A 44 3.28 -11.30 10.51
C THR A 44 3.38 -11.18 8.99
N THR A 45 2.28 -10.85 8.32
CA THR A 45 2.19 -10.65 6.87
C THR A 45 1.41 -9.37 6.54
N PHE A 46 1.62 -8.85 5.33
CA PHE A 46 0.83 -7.73 4.80
C PHE A 46 -0.68 -8.05 4.77
N SER A 47 -1.03 -9.30 4.41
CA SER A 47 -2.43 -9.74 4.40
C SER A 47 -3.05 -9.69 5.79
N GLU A 48 -2.37 -10.25 6.80
CA GLU A 48 -2.85 -10.21 8.18
C GLU A 48 -3.05 -8.78 8.67
N ASN A 49 -2.07 -7.89 8.44
CA ASN A 49 -2.16 -6.49 8.85
C ASN A 49 -3.32 -5.76 8.14
N SER A 50 -3.52 -5.99 6.84
CA SER A 50 -4.63 -5.38 6.12
C SER A 50 -5.99 -5.86 6.64
N VAL A 51 -6.14 -7.15 6.97
CA VAL A 51 -7.36 -7.71 7.58
C VAL A 51 -7.59 -7.14 8.98
N ILE A 52 -6.57 -7.11 9.83
CA ILE A 52 -6.65 -6.55 11.18
C ILE A 52 -7.16 -5.10 11.12
N LYS A 53 -6.56 -4.29 10.25
CA LYS A 53 -6.92 -2.89 10.09
C LYS A 53 -8.34 -2.72 9.57
N ALA A 54 -8.73 -3.43 8.50
CA ALA A 54 -10.07 -3.35 7.93
C ALA A 54 -11.13 -3.77 8.94
N SER A 55 -10.89 -4.86 9.68
CA SER A 55 -11.83 -5.39 10.68
C SER A 55 -12.00 -4.44 11.87
N ALA A 56 -10.90 -3.85 12.37
CA ALA A 56 -10.98 -2.90 13.48
C ALA A 56 -11.83 -1.68 13.12
N ILE A 57 -11.61 -1.11 11.92
CA ILE A 57 -12.39 0.06 11.47
C ILE A 57 -13.84 -0.32 11.15
N ALA A 58 -14.11 -1.52 10.60
CA ALA A 58 -15.47 -2.01 10.37
C ALA A 58 -16.24 -2.15 11.69
N ASN A 59 -15.63 -2.73 12.71
CA ASN A 59 -16.23 -2.84 14.04
C ASN A 59 -16.54 -1.47 14.64
N LYS A 60 -15.62 -0.50 14.47
CA LYS A 60 -15.82 0.85 14.97
C LYS A 60 -16.95 1.58 14.26
N LEU A 61 -17.07 1.45 12.95
CA LEU A 61 -18.18 2.00 12.19
C LEU A 61 -19.51 1.39 12.63
N HIS A 62 -19.54 0.08 12.87
CA HIS A 62 -20.71 -0.61 13.40
C HIS A 62 -21.14 -0.06 14.76
N GLU A 63 -20.18 0.19 15.69
CA GLU A 63 -20.46 0.84 16.98
C GLU A 63 -21.05 2.25 16.81
N LEU A 64 -20.67 2.96 15.74
CA LEU A 64 -21.19 4.28 15.38
C LEU A 64 -22.53 4.23 14.62
N GLY A 65 -23.06 3.04 14.37
CA GLY A 65 -24.34 2.83 13.68
C GLY A 65 -24.23 2.74 12.14
N ASP A 66 -23.02 2.72 11.58
CA ASP A 66 -22.81 2.50 10.13
C ASP A 66 -22.63 1.01 9.86
N ASN A 67 -23.70 0.38 9.38
CA ASN A 67 -23.75 -1.06 9.07
C ASN A 67 -23.71 -1.34 7.56
N ASP A 68 -23.68 -0.30 6.72
CA ASP A 68 -23.83 -0.42 5.25
C ASP A 68 -22.54 -0.09 4.49
N SER A 69 -21.50 0.38 5.17
CA SER A 69 -20.22 0.70 4.54
C SER A 69 -19.39 -0.55 4.26
N ILE A 70 -18.71 -0.57 3.11
CA ILE A 70 -17.62 -1.50 2.84
C ILE A 70 -16.34 -0.86 3.41
N VAL A 71 -15.60 -1.59 4.22
CA VAL A 71 -14.35 -1.08 4.79
C VAL A 71 -13.16 -1.73 4.09
N LEU A 72 -12.33 -0.90 3.46
CA LEU A 72 -11.07 -1.33 2.85
C LEU A 72 -9.88 -0.87 3.69
N ALA A 73 -8.87 -1.71 3.76
CA ALA A 73 -7.55 -1.34 4.27
C ALA A 73 -6.47 -1.88 3.36
N ASP A 74 -5.34 -1.17 3.27
CA ASP A 74 -4.13 -1.70 2.68
C ASP A 74 -2.99 -1.78 3.71
N ASP A 75 -2.18 -2.82 3.60
CA ASP A 75 -0.83 -2.84 4.12
C ASP A 75 0.15 -3.07 2.97
N SER A 76 1.23 -2.28 2.96
CA SER A 76 2.15 -2.24 1.82
C SER A 76 3.57 -1.98 2.30
N GLY A 77 4.51 -2.58 1.62
CA GLY A 77 5.92 -2.36 1.92
C GLY A 77 6.85 -2.74 0.78
N LEU A 78 8.12 -2.51 1.03
CA LEU A 78 9.24 -2.86 0.16
C LEU A 78 9.92 -4.12 0.72
N GLU A 79 10.13 -5.11 -0.12
CA GLU A 79 10.96 -6.28 0.18
C GLU A 79 12.19 -6.26 -0.72
N ILE A 80 13.38 -6.49 -0.13
CA ILE A 80 14.67 -6.48 -0.83
C ILE A 80 15.33 -7.83 -0.60
N ASP A 81 15.57 -8.60 -1.66
CA ASP A 81 16.05 -9.97 -1.55
C ASP A 81 17.43 -10.08 -0.89
N ALA A 82 18.36 -9.20 -1.28
CA ALA A 82 19.70 -9.14 -0.69
C ALA A 82 19.72 -8.74 0.80
N LEU A 83 18.61 -8.20 1.32
CA LEU A 83 18.44 -7.87 2.73
C LEU A 83 17.49 -8.85 3.45
N GLY A 84 17.27 -10.04 2.89
CA GLY A 84 16.42 -11.06 3.49
C GLY A 84 14.93 -10.66 3.58
N GLY A 85 14.47 -9.81 2.69
CA GLY A 85 13.09 -9.29 2.66
C GLY A 85 12.88 -8.00 3.45
N GLU A 86 13.91 -7.49 4.12
CA GLU A 86 13.80 -6.18 4.79
C GLU A 86 13.58 -5.04 3.76
N PRO A 87 12.83 -3.99 4.15
CA PRO A 87 12.15 -3.74 5.41
C PRO A 87 10.82 -4.50 5.60
N GLY A 88 10.21 -5.08 4.56
CA GLY A 88 8.99 -5.88 4.63
C GLY A 88 7.82 -5.14 5.30
N ILE A 89 7.10 -5.80 6.19
CA ILE A 89 5.97 -5.23 6.95
C ILE A 89 6.39 -4.06 7.87
N TYR A 90 7.69 -3.87 8.07
CA TYR A 90 8.22 -2.76 8.85
C TYR A 90 8.55 -1.52 8.01
N SER A 91 8.19 -1.50 6.72
CA SER A 91 8.55 -0.44 5.77
C SER A 91 8.26 0.97 6.28
N ALA A 92 7.08 1.20 6.86
CA ALA A 92 6.70 2.53 7.36
C ALA A 92 7.53 2.97 8.58
N ARG A 93 7.92 2.02 9.44
CA ARG A 93 8.65 2.25 10.71
C ARG A 93 10.11 1.80 10.68
N TYR A 94 10.62 1.42 9.50
CA TYR A 94 12.03 1.05 9.30
C TYR A 94 12.96 2.15 9.81
N MET A 95 13.99 1.80 10.59
CA MET A 95 14.89 2.72 11.28
C MET A 95 14.20 3.70 12.26
N GLY A 96 12.95 3.47 12.64
CA GLY A 96 12.17 4.35 13.50
C GLY A 96 11.02 5.04 12.76
N LYS A 97 9.92 5.27 13.49
CA LYS A 97 8.68 5.86 12.93
C LYS A 97 8.91 7.28 12.39
N ASP A 98 9.77 8.04 13.03
CA ASP A 98 10.01 9.46 12.72
C ASP A 98 11.19 9.70 11.77
N THR A 99 11.90 8.63 11.37
CA THR A 99 13.03 8.77 10.43
C THR A 99 12.52 9.17 9.03
N PRO A 100 13.02 10.27 8.45
CA PRO A 100 12.62 10.72 7.12
C PRO A 100 12.98 9.70 6.03
N TYR A 101 12.14 9.58 4.99
CA TYR A 101 12.40 8.66 3.89
C TYR A 101 13.72 8.89 3.15
N PRO A 102 14.23 10.13 2.94
CA PRO A 102 15.55 10.32 2.35
C PRO A 102 16.67 9.61 3.12
N GLU A 103 16.61 9.61 4.46
CA GLU A 103 17.58 8.90 5.31
C GLU A 103 17.41 7.37 5.20
N LYS A 104 16.16 6.87 5.22
CA LYS A 104 15.86 5.45 5.00
C LYS A 104 16.38 4.97 3.65
N ASN A 105 16.15 5.76 2.61
CA ASN A 105 16.58 5.48 1.23
C ASN A 105 18.10 5.43 1.12
N ALA A 106 18.80 6.44 1.66
CA ALA A 106 20.26 6.48 1.68
C ALA A 106 20.84 5.26 2.42
N LYS A 107 20.24 4.89 3.55
CA LYS A 107 20.71 3.74 4.33
C LYS A 107 20.49 2.39 3.62
N ILE A 108 19.42 2.23 2.87
CA ILE A 108 19.20 1.04 2.06
C ILE A 108 20.25 0.95 0.96
N ILE A 109 20.53 2.05 0.25
CA ILE A 109 21.58 2.09 -0.78
C ILE A 109 22.95 1.73 -0.18
N GLU A 110 23.31 2.32 0.97
CA GLU A 110 24.55 2.01 1.70
C GLU A 110 24.65 0.51 2.07
N ARG A 111 23.56 -0.08 2.59
CA ARG A 111 23.54 -1.51 2.94
C ARG A 111 23.72 -2.44 1.73
N LEU A 112 23.46 -1.94 0.55
CA LEU A 112 23.62 -2.67 -0.71
C LEU A 112 24.93 -2.33 -1.44
N GLU A 113 25.86 -1.64 -0.80
CA GLU A 113 27.20 -1.42 -1.37
C GLU A 113 27.91 -2.77 -1.62
N GLY A 114 28.48 -2.92 -2.82
CA GLY A 114 29.13 -4.15 -3.26
C GLY A 114 28.18 -5.25 -3.73
N VAL A 115 26.86 -5.07 -3.64
CA VAL A 115 25.88 -6.00 -4.21
C VAL A 115 25.72 -5.68 -5.71
N GLU A 116 25.91 -6.70 -6.58
CA GLU A 116 25.75 -6.56 -8.03
C GLU A 116 24.29 -6.27 -8.41
N ASP A 117 24.05 -5.55 -9.52
CA ASP A 117 22.71 -5.14 -9.98
C ASP A 117 21.71 -6.32 -10.07
N LYS A 118 22.16 -7.48 -10.55
CA LYS A 118 21.33 -8.68 -10.69
C LYS A 118 20.81 -9.22 -9.34
N ASP A 119 21.51 -8.90 -8.23
CA ASP A 119 21.21 -9.37 -6.88
C ASP A 119 20.51 -8.27 -6.03
N ARG A 120 20.31 -7.06 -6.59
CA ARG A 120 19.57 -5.95 -5.96
C ARG A 120 18.06 -6.05 -6.16
N THR A 121 17.57 -7.24 -6.49
CA THR A 121 16.14 -7.47 -6.74
C THR A 121 15.28 -7.11 -5.54
N ALA A 122 14.16 -6.46 -5.83
CA ALA A 122 13.24 -5.96 -4.83
C ALA A 122 11.81 -5.95 -5.39
N ARG A 123 10.84 -5.94 -4.50
CA ARG A 123 9.43 -5.75 -4.87
C ARG A 123 8.71 -4.86 -3.89
N PHE A 124 7.82 -4.04 -4.40
CA PHE A 124 6.75 -3.52 -3.59
C PHE A 124 5.62 -4.55 -3.48
N VAL A 125 5.12 -4.74 -2.27
CA VAL A 125 3.97 -5.61 -1.99
C VAL A 125 2.82 -4.74 -1.50
N CYS A 126 1.59 -5.04 -1.93
CA CYS A 126 0.37 -4.46 -1.38
C CYS A 126 -0.66 -5.57 -1.16
N ALA A 127 -1.11 -5.70 0.08
CA ALA A 127 -2.30 -6.45 0.44
C ALA A 127 -3.45 -5.47 0.67
N VAL A 128 -4.55 -5.65 -0.05
CA VAL A 128 -5.81 -4.91 0.16
C VAL A 128 -6.85 -5.89 0.69
N SER A 129 -7.44 -5.59 1.83
CA SER A 129 -8.53 -6.36 2.39
C SER A 129 -9.80 -5.51 2.48
N ALA A 130 -10.94 -6.14 2.18
CA ALA A 130 -12.27 -5.54 2.29
C ALA A 130 -13.10 -6.34 3.30
N VAL A 131 -13.74 -5.63 4.24
CA VAL A 131 -14.77 -6.17 5.12
C VAL A 131 -16.11 -5.67 4.62
N LEU A 132 -16.98 -6.60 4.23
CA LEU A 132 -18.32 -6.32 3.72
C LEU A 132 -19.33 -6.16 4.86
N PRO A 133 -20.49 -5.52 4.63
CA PRO A 133 -21.56 -5.37 5.64
C PRO A 133 -22.03 -6.68 6.26
N ASN A 134 -21.97 -7.80 5.54
CA ASN A 134 -22.30 -9.13 6.05
C ASN A 134 -21.16 -9.81 6.83
N GLY A 135 -20.05 -9.13 7.08
CA GLY A 135 -18.88 -9.64 7.78
C GLY A 135 -17.92 -10.48 6.92
N LYS A 136 -18.23 -10.70 5.63
CA LYS A 136 -17.31 -11.41 4.73
C LYS A 136 -16.06 -10.60 4.48
N VAL A 137 -14.90 -11.26 4.50
CA VAL A 137 -13.60 -10.65 4.22
C VAL A 137 -13.08 -11.13 2.86
N LEU A 138 -12.65 -10.17 2.05
CA LEU A 138 -11.96 -10.43 0.78
C LEU A 138 -10.55 -9.87 0.88
N THR A 139 -9.56 -10.53 0.28
CA THR A 139 -8.16 -10.04 0.27
C THR A 139 -7.55 -10.24 -1.11
N SER A 140 -6.84 -9.22 -1.57
CA SER A 140 -6.02 -9.24 -2.78
C SER A 140 -4.60 -8.86 -2.45
N VAL A 141 -3.61 -9.63 -2.94
CA VAL A 141 -2.18 -9.33 -2.78
C VAL A 141 -1.53 -9.23 -4.15
N LYS A 142 -0.85 -8.13 -4.41
CA LYS A 142 -0.13 -7.92 -5.67
C LYS A 142 1.24 -7.30 -5.43
N THR A 143 2.14 -7.52 -6.39
CA THR A 143 3.51 -7.01 -6.34
C THR A 143 3.82 -6.14 -7.57
N MET A 144 4.82 -5.30 -7.39
CA MET A 144 5.52 -4.61 -8.46
C MET A 144 7.00 -4.91 -8.32
N GLU A 145 7.54 -5.67 -9.28
CA GLU A 145 8.94 -6.10 -9.28
C GLU A 145 9.85 -4.99 -9.83
N GLY A 146 11.07 -4.92 -9.29
CA GLY A 146 12.11 -3.98 -9.70
C GLY A 146 13.45 -4.30 -9.03
N ILE A 147 14.32 -3.33 -9.00
CA ILE A 147 15.61 -3.41 -8.29
C ILE A 147 15.85 -2.14 -7.47
N ILE A 148 16.70 -2.22 -6.46
CA ILE A 148 17.15 -1.01 -5.76
C ILE A 148 18.28 -0.35 -6.57
N GLY A 149 18.06 0.91 -6.96
CA GLY A 149 19.05 1.72 -7.66
C GLY A 149 20.25 2.10 -6.79
N HIS A 150 21.24 2.74 -7.43
CA HIS A 150 22.47 3.18 -6.73
C HIS A 150 22.38 4.62 -6.19
N GLU A 151 21.35 5.34 -6.59
CA GLU A 151 21.13 6.74 -6.20
C GLU A 151 19.66 7.04 -5.96
N ILE A 152 19.38 8.12 -5.25
CA ILE A 152 18.05 8.66 -5.05
C ILE A 152 17.71 9.52 -6.26
N ALA A 153 16.65 9.19 -7.03
CA ALA A 153 16.26 9.89 -8.23
C ALA A 153 14.74 10.02 -8.36
N GLY A 154 14.28 11.20 -8.80
CA GLY A 154 12.87 11.53 -9.02
C GLY A 154 12.20 12.13 -7.79
N GLU A 155 11.04 12.78 -8.04
CA GLU A 155 10.29 13.54 -7.04
C GLU A 155 8.82 13.10 -6.93
N ASN A 156 8.37 12.22 -7.83
CA ASN A 156 7.01 11.72 -7.81
C ASN A 156 6.84 10.60 -6.77
N GLY A 157 5.60 10.33 -6.38
CA GLY A 157 5.28 9.28 -5.44
C GLY A 157 5.66 9.63 -3.99
N PHE A 158 6.06 8.64 -3.22
CA PHE A 158 6.45 8.75 -1.81
C PHE A 158 7.24 7.53 -1.34
N GLY A 159 7.80 7.62 -0.15
CA GLY A 159 8.44 6.48 0.50
C GLY A 159 9.75 6.08 -0.19
N TYR A 160 9.80 4.84 -0.66
CA TYR A 160 10.97 4.25 -1.31
C TYR A 160 10.97 4.39 -2.84
N ASP A 161 10.00 5.10 -3.43
CA ASP A 161 9.91 5.31 -4.87
C ASP A 161 11.21 5.87 -5.49
N PRO A 162 11.94 6.81 -4.85
CA PRO A 162 13.16 7.37 -5.42
C PRO A 162 14.34 6.41 -5.56
N ILE A 163 14.31 5.26 -4.90
CA ILE A 163 15.36 4.23 -5.00
C ILE A 163 14.88 2.96 -5.70
N PHE A 164 13.59 2.86 -6.00
CA PHE A 164 13.00 1.70 -6.65
C PHE A 164 13.07 1.85 -8.18
N PHE A 165 14.07 1.22 -8.77
CA PHE A 165 14.34 1.28 -10.20
C PHE A 165 13.53 0.23 -10.96
N LEU A 166 12.94 0.65 -12.06
CA LEU A 166 12.12 -0.13 -12.98
C LEU A 166 12.91 -0.38 -14.27
N PRO A 167 13.53 -1.55 -14.44
CA PRO A 167 14.40 -1.81 -15.61
C PRO A 167 13.69 -1.59 -16.94
N GLN A 168 12.41 -1.94 -17.06
CA GLN A 168 11.61 -1.77 -18.26
C GLN A 168 11.37 -0.31 -18.67
N PHE A 169 11.53 0.64 -17.73
CA PHE A 169 11.42 2.08 -17.99
C PHE A 169 12.78 2.78 -18.02
N GLY A 170 13.85 2.13 -17.53
CA GLY A 170 15.14 2.75 -17.33
C GLY A 170 15.11 3.92 -16.33
N LYS A 171 14.17 3.91 -15.38
CA LYS A 171 13.86 4.99 -14.44
C LYS A 171 13.45 4.44 -13.08
N THR A 172 13.55 5.28 -12.05
CA THR A 172 12.92 4.95 -10.77
C THR A 172 11.39 5.16 -10.83
N SER A 173 10.67 4.54 -9.90
CA SER A 173 9.22 4.76 -9.81
C SER A 173 8.86 6.21 -9.45
N ALA A 174 9.80 6.98 -8.90
CA ALA A 174 9.65 8.42 -8.67
C ALA A 174 9.92 9.30 -9.92
N GLN A 175 10.40 8.72 -11.01
CA GLN A 175 10.68 9.43 -12.27
C GLN A 175 9.63 9.18 -13.35
N ILE A 176 8.66 8.30 -13.12
CA ILE A 176 7.51 8.09 -14.01
C ILE A 176 6.31 8.90 -13.53
N SER A 177 5.33 9.12 -14.40
CA SER A 177 4.12 9.86 -14.02
C SER A 177 3.25 9.07 -13.02
N PRO A 178 2.42 9.76 -12.22
CA PRO A 178 1.47 9.09 -11.33
C PRO A 178 0.54 8.13 -12.06
N GLU A 179 0.11 8.46 -13.28
CA GLU A 179 -0.77 7.64 -14.12
C GLU A 179 -0.04 6.37 -14.56
N GLU A 180 1.19 6.48 -15.06
CA GLU A 180 2.03 5.33 -15.42
C GLU A 180 2.26 4.44 -14.20
N LYS A 181 2.63 5.03 -13.06
CA LYS A 181 2.83 4.29 -11.81
C LYS A 181 1.56 3.56 -11.38
N ASN A 182 0.40 4.22 -11.37
CA ASN A 182 -0.89 3.61 -10.98
C ASN A 182 -1.27 2.43 -11.88
N SER A 183 -0.89 2.45 -13.15
CA SER A 183 -1.18 1.35 -14.08
C SER A 183 -0.42 0.07 -13.76
N ILE A 184 0.81 0.17 -13.24
CA ILE A 184 1.72 -0.96 -13.02
C ILE A 184 1.95 -1.29 -11.54
N SER A 185 1.62 -0.38 -10.63
CA SER A 185 1.99 -0.50 -9.20
C SER A 185 1.28 -1.66 -8.51
N HIS A 186 1.92 -2.17 -7.45
CA HIS A 186 1.38 -3.14 -6.53
C HIS A 186 -0.01 -2.74 -6.01
N ARG A 187 -0.16 -1.47 -5.55
CA ARG A 187 -1.45 -0.93 -5.07
C ARG A 187 -2.47 -0.82 -6.20
N GLY A 188 -2.07 -0.30 -7.35
CA GLY A 188 -2.96 -0.21 -8.51
C GLY A 188 -3.50 -1.57 -8.95
N LYS A 189 -2.64 -2.58 -9.00
CA LYS A 189 -3.03 -3.96 -9.31
C LYS A 189 -3.96 -4.55 -8.23
N ALA A 190 -3.61 -4.37 -6.93
CA ALA A 190 -4.39 -4.92 -5.82
C ALA A 190 -5.79 -4.28 -5.73
N LEU A 191 -5.89 -2.96 -5.96
CA LEU A 191 -7.18 -2.25 -5.94
C LEU A 191 -8.07 -2.64 -7.12
N ARG A 192 -7.53 -2.80 -8.34
CA ARG A 192 -8.31 -3.28 -9.50
C ARG A 192 -8.80 -4.71 -9.30
N ASP A 193 -7.96 -5.59 -8.76
CA ASP A 193 -8.37 -6.96 -8.43
C ASP A 193 -9.45 -6.96 -7.32
N MET A 194 -9.33 -6.09 -6.32
CA MET A 194 -10.36 -5.91 -5.30
C MET A 194 -11.68 -5.37 -5.89
N GLU A 195 -11.61 -4.45 -6.85
CA GLU A 195 -12.78 -3.96 -7.59
C GLU A 195 -13.54 -5.11 -8.26
N GLU A 196 -12.81 -6.02 -8.94
CA GLU A 196 -13.41 -7.21 -9.56
C GLU A 196 -14.03 -8.17 -8.54
N LEU A 197 -13.37 -8.37 -7.38
CA LEU A 197 -13.88 -9.19 -6.30
C LEU A 197 -15.17 -8.60 -5.73
N LEU A 198 -15.20 -7.30 -5.45
CA LEU A 198 -16.38 -6.60 -4.97
C LEU A 198 -17.53 -6.65 -5.97
N ALA A 199 -17.25 -6.46 -7.26
CA ALA A 199 -18.26 -6.51 -8.31
C ALA A 199 -18.90 -7.90 -8.43
N LYS A 200 -18.21 -8.98 -8.07
CA LYS A 200 -18.77 -10.36 -8.03
C LYS A 200 -19.64 -10.59 -6.79
N GLU A 201 -19.28 -9.98 -5.67
CA GLU A 201 -20.00 -10.16 -4.39
C GLU A 201 -21.25 -9.29 -4.27
N LEU A 202 -21.30 -8.16 -4.94
CA LEU A 202 -22.40 -7.20 -4.86
C LEU A 202 -23.50 -7.42 -5.93
N ARG A 203 -23.34 -8.45 -6.78
CA ARG A 203 -24.36 -8.89 -7.74
C ARG A 203 -25.35 -9.85 -7.12
#